data_f264941a7198ab5652f0343cababb733
#
_entry.id   f264941a7198ab5652f0343cababb733
#
_cell.length_a   1.000
_cell.length_b   1.000
_cell.length_c   1.000
_cell.angle_alpha   90.00
_cell.angle_beta   90.00
_cell.angle_gamma   90.00
#
_symmetry.space_group_name_H-M   'P 1'
#
loop_
_entity.id
_entity.type
_entity.pdbx_description
1 polymer ?
#
loop_
_entity_poly.entity_id
_entity_poly.type
_entity_poly.pdbx_seq_one_letter_code
_entity_poly.pdbx_strand_id
1 'polypeptide(L)'
;MFQPAPIQPLNFGAISADQNLIENPALMYLATLGSKDSYRCMKSKLNKFARFFGYKGLVDCDWKSMQPNHVTLFLTAQKWGSARTYNCYLSALKSVALNAWRNKQIDLEHFQRIKSLKQRRVFRAPSGRAISIEESASLIKSLEKKSLRTVRNRGIFYLMLGCGLRRAEVCELKVKQVSLKNKSAKIIGKGNKERTIYFPQPVLNVLKSWLE
;
A
#
# COMPACT_ATOMS: atom_id res chain seq x y z
N MET A 1 25.79 -44.10 -2.75
CA MET A 1 24.31 -43.95 -2.84
C MET A 1 23.88 -43.04 -1.71
N PHE A 2 23.50 -41.81 -2.02
CA PHE A 2 22.95 -40.85 -1.04
C PHE A 2 21.46 -41.18 -0.88
N GLN A 3 21.05 -41.74 0.27
CA GLN A 3 19.62 -41.82 0.62
C GLN A 3 19.22 -40.47 1.22
N PRO A 4 18.26 -39.73 0.62
CA PRO A 4 17.73 -38.54 1.24
C PRO A 4 17.00 -38.94 2.54
N ALA A 5 17.27 -38.20 3.62
CA ALA A 5 16.57 -38.37 4.88
C ALA A 5 15.02 -38.22 4.67
N PRO A 6 14.20 -39.04 5.34
CA PRO A 6 12.76 -38.97 5.20
C PRO A 6 12.28 -37.57 5.63
N ILE A 7 11.56 -36.88 4.72
CA ILE A 7 10.91 -35.61 5.01
C ILE A 7 9.87 -35.87 6.08
N GLN A 8 10.10 -35.37 7.30
CA GLN A 8 9.08 -35.44 8.35
C GLN A 8 7.86 -34.63 7.92
N PRO A 9 6.63 -35.17 8.02
CA PRO A 9 5.44 -34.42 7.71
C PRO A 9 5.33 -33.20 8.64
N LEU A 10 5.20 -32.01 8.03
CA LEU A 10 4.98 -30.77 8.78
C LEU A 10 3.67 -30.91 9.57
N ASN A 11 3.78 -30.99 10.90
CA ASN A 11 2.61 -31.04 11.78
C ASN A 11 2.11 -29.63 12.06
N PHE A 12 1.21 -29.14 11.20
CA PHE A 12 0.59 -27.83 11.34
C PHE A 12 -0.37 -27.71 12.56
N GLY A 13 -0.70 -28.82 13.22
CA GLY A 13 -1.60 -28.84 14.39
C GLY A 13 -0.96 -28.33 15.69
N ALA A 14 0.37 -28.16 15.74
CA ALA A 14 1.06 -27.62 16.91
C ALA A 14 1.22 -26.10 16.93
N ILE A 15 0.83 -25.42 15.86
CA ILE A 15 0.80 -23.96 15.82
C ILE A 15 -0.54 -23.53 16.43
N SER A 16 -0.51 -23.16 17.70
CA SER A 16 -1.61 -22.44 18.37
C SER A 16 -1.74 -20.98 17.87
N ALA A 17 -1.37 -20.75 16.62
CA ALA A 17 -1.72 -19.55 15.89
C ALA A 17 -3.24 -19.54 15.81
N ASP A 18 -3.84 -18.58 16.52
CA ASP A 18 -5.25 -18.24 16.54
C ASP A 18 -6.05 -18.97 15.44
N GLN A 19 -6.80 -20.02 15.80
CA GLN A 19 -7.66 -20.73 14.83
C GLN A 19 -8.55 -19.74 14.08
N ASN A 20 -8.97 -18.65 14.76
CA ASN A 20 -9.66 -17.51 14.16
C ASN A 20 -8.91 -16.88 12.99
N LEU A 21 -7.58 -16.86 13.02
CA LEU A 21 -6.76 -16.25 11.95
C LEU A 21 -6.76 -17.14 10.71
N ILE A 22 -6.70 -18.46 10.88
CA ILE A 22 -6.71 -19.43 9.78
C ILE A 22 -8.10 -19.58 9.18
N GLU A 23 -9.15 -19.48 9.99
CA GLU A 23 -10.54 -19.65 9.56
C GLU A 23 -11.15 -18.37 8.96
N ASN A 24 -10.62 -17.18 9.26
CA ASN A 24 -11.15 -15.94 8.75
C ASN A 24 -10.51 -15.55 7.40
N PRO A 25 -11.25 -15.63 6.27
CA PRO A 25 -10.70 -15.37 4.94
C PRO A 25 -10.27 -13.92 4.73
N ALA A 26 -10.81 -12.97 5.50
CA ALA A 26 -10.38 -11.58 5.45
C ALA A 26 -9.02 -11.38 6.13
N LEU A 27 -8.78 -12.04 7.26
CA LEU A 27 -7.46 -12.03 7.92
C LEU A 27 -6.41 -12.74 7.06
N MET A 28 -6.77 -13.88 6.46
CA MET A 28 -5.92 -14.59 5.51
C MET A 28 -5.52 -13.69 4.31
N TYR A 29 -6.48 -12.97 3.72
CA TYR A 29 -6.17 -12.00 2.67
C TYR A 29 -5.22 -10.92 3.16
N LEU A 30 -5.47 -10.33 4.33
CA LEU A 30 -4.61 -9.28 4.89
C LEU A 30 -3.18 -9.78 5.14
N ALA A 31 -3.00 -11.03 5.55
CA ALA A 31 -1.70 -11.64 5.76
C ALA A 31 -0.86 -11.78 4.46
N THR A 32 -1.52 -11.85 3.29
CA THR A 32 -0.82 -11.88 1.99
C THR A 32 -0.25 -10.53 1.55
N LEU A 33 -0.57 -9.44 2.25
CA LEU A 33 -0.18 -8.10 1.84
C LEU A 33 1.24 -7.76 2.30
N GLY A 34 2.14 -7.51 1.36
CA GLY A 34 3.56 -7.29 1.62
C GLY A 34 3.93 -5.90 2.17
N SER A 35 2.98 -4.97 2.38
CA SER A 35 3.28 -3.65 2.93
C SER A 35 2.32 -3.24 4.04
N LYS A 36 2.84 -2.57 5.07
CA LYS A 36 2.05 -2.05 6.21
C LYS A 36 0.93 -1.10 5.76
N ASP A 37 1.19 -0.28 4.74
CA ASP A 37 0.19 0.66 4.22
C ASP A 37 -0.94 -0.06 3.46
N SER A 38 -0.59 -1.07 2.65
CA SER A 38 -1.60 -1.91 1.98
C SER A 38 -2.45 -2.65 3.01
N TYR A 39 -1.82 -3.26 4.03
CA TYR A 39 -2.52 -3.91 5.14
C TYR A 39 -3.52 -2.95 5.81
N ARG A 40 -3.04 -1.78 6.27
CA ARG A 40 -3.88 -0.77 6.94
C ARG A 40 -5.04 -0.30 6.07
N CYS A 41 -4.75 -0.04 4.79
CA CYS A 41 -5.73 0.41 3.82
C CYS A 41 -6.82 -0.66 3.58
N MET A 42 -6.45 -1.92 3.36
CA MET A 42 -7.40 -3.01 3.13
C MET A 42 -8.17 -3.37 4.39
N LYS A 43 -7.51 -3.42 5.55
CA LYS A 43 -8.16 -3.61 6.86
C LYS A 43 -9.27 -2.59 7.10
N SER A 44 -9.00 -1.30 6.84
CA SER A 44 -9.99 -0.23 6.96
C SER A 44 -11.20 -0.47 6.04
N LYS A 45 -10.96 -0.89 4.79
CA LYS A 45 -12.04 -1.17 3.82
C LYS A 45 -12.90 -2.36 4.24
N LEU A 46 -12.29 -3.44 4.67
CA LEU A 46 -13.01 -4.64 5.12
C LEU A 46 -13.81 -4.36 6.40
N ASN A 47 -13.25 -3.60 7.34
CA ASN A 47 -14.00 -3.14 8.51
C ASN A 47 -15.21 -2.28 8.13
N LYS A 48 -15.08 -1.40 7.12
CA LYS A 48 -16.21 -0.59 6.66
C LYS A 48 -17.32 -1.46 6.06
N PHE A 49 -16.97 -2.49 5.29
CA PHE A 49 -17.93 -3.46 4.77
C PHE A 49 -18.63 -4.23 5.91
N ALA A 50 -17.87 -4.79 6.84
CA ALA A 50 -18.41 -5.53 7.97
C ALA A 50 -19.40 -4.68 8.80
N ARG A 51 -19.00 -3.45 9.14
CA ARG A 51 -19.86 -2.51 9.90
C ARG A 51 -21.13 -2.10 9.16
N PHE A 52 -21.11 -2.04 7.84
CA PHE A 52 -22.30 -1.74 7.04
C PHE A 52 -23.37 -2.82 7.21
N PHE A 53 -23.00 -4.07 7.50
CA PHE A 53 -23.91 -5.17 7.80
C PHE A 53 -24.08 -5.43 9.29
N GLY A 54 -23.70 -4.49 10.16
CA GLY A 54 -23.96 -4.58 11.61
C GLY A 54 -22.90 -5.33 12.42
N TYR A 55 -21.84 -5.83 11.80
CA TYR A 55 -20.74 -6.46 12.54
C TYR A 55 -19.84 -5.42 13.21
N LYS A 56 -19.20 -5.76 14.33
CA LYS A 56 -18.24 -4.88 15.03
C LYS A 56 -17.01 -4.59 14.15
N GLY A 57 -16.59 -5.54 13.34
CA GLY A 57 -15.47 -5.42 12.43
C GLY A 57 -15.25 -6.64 11.56
N LEU A 58 -14.13 -6.68 10.86
CA LEU A 58 -13.80 -7.76 9.93
C LEU A 58 -13.57 -9.12 10.61
N VAL A 59 -13.23 -9.13 11.91
CA VAL A 59 -12.97 -10.36 12.67
C VAL A 59 -14.28 -11.09 12.96
N ASP A 60 -15.32 -10.32 13.31
CA ASP A 60 -16.63 -10.85 13.70
C ASP A 60 -17.54 -11.10 12.50
N CYS A 61 -17.15 -10.65 11.32
CA CYS A 61 -17.97 -10.74 10.11
C CYS A 61 -18.02 -12.16 9.57
N ASP A 62 -19.23 -12.66 9.31
CA ASP A 62 -19.43 -13.95 8.64
C ASP A 62 -19.18 -13.83 7.13
N TRP A 63 -17.91 -13.97 6.76
CA TRP A 63 -17.48 -13.87 5.37
C TRP A 63 -17.95 -15.04 4.48
N LYS A 64 -18.29 -16.18 5.08
CA LYS A 64 -18.80 -17.36 4.35
C LYS A 64 -20.17 -17.08 3.74
N SER A 65 -20.98 -16.28 4.45
CA SER A 65 -22.32 -15.86 3.99
C SER A 65 -22.31 -14.67 3.02
N MET A 66 -21.15 -14.14 2.67
CA MET A 66 -21.04 -12.99 1.77
C MET A 66 -21.49 -13.35 0.34
N GLN A 67 -22.65 -12.84 -0.09
CA GLN A 67 -23.22 -13.04 -1.42
C GLN A 67 -22.87 -11.88 -2.37
N PRO A 68 -22.95 -12.07 -3.71
CA PRO A 68 -22.80 -10.99 -4.70
C PRO A 68 -23.72 -9.81 -4.42
N ASN A 69 -24.94 -10.08 -3.95
CA ASN A 69 -25.92 -9.03 -3.62
C ASN A 69 -25.48 -8.17 -2.45
N HIS A 70 -24.83 -8.75 -1.42
CA HIS A 70 -24.25 -7.97 -0.32
C HIS A 70 -23.16 -7.04 -0.82
N VAL A 71 -22.27 -7.52 -1.69
CA VAL A 71 -21.22 -6.70 -2.30
C VAL A 71 -21.82 -5.56 -3.12
N THR A 72 -22.82 -5.86 -3.95
CA THR A 72 -23.50 -4.87 -4.79
C THR A 72 -24.22 -3.84 -3.93
N LEU A 73 -25.00 -4.26 -2.94
CA LEU A 73 -25.72 -3.37 -2.02
C LEU A 73 -24.76 -2.41 -1.32
N PHE A 74 -23.69 -2.94 -0.72
CA PHE A 74 -22.69 -2.09 -0.07
C PHE A 74 -22.07 -1.07 -1.05
N LEU A 75 -21.70 -1.53 -2.24
CA LEU A 75 -21.06 -0.67 -3.23
C LEU A 75 -21.99 0.37 -3.82
N THR A 76 -23.29 0.11 -3.93
CA THR A 76 -24.28 1.09 -4.43
C THR A 76 -24.75 2.06 -3.36
N ALA A 77 -24.86 1.62 -2.11
CA ALA A 77 -25.26 2.46 -0.98
C ALA A 77 -24.24 3.57 -0.63
N GLN A 78 -23.00 3.46 -1.09
CA GLN A 78 -21.94 4.42 -0.75
C GLN A 78 -21.78 5.49 -1.84
N LYS A 79 -21.61 6.74 -1.41
CA LYS A 79 -21.18 7.85 -2.30
C LYS A 79 -19.66 7.77 -2.51
N TRP A 80 -19.23 7.21 -3.64
CA TRP A 80 -17.81 7.07 -3.96
C TRP A 80 -17.28 8.34 -4.64
N GLY A 81 -16.22 8.93 -4.10
CA GLY A 81 -15.54 10.07 -4.72
C GLY A 81 -14.85 9.72 -6.05
N SER A 82 -14.52 8.44 -6.29
CA SER A 82 -13.90 7.99 -7.55
C SER A 82 -14.20 6.52 -7.86
N ALA A 83 -14.20 6.19 -9.17
CA ALA A 83 -14.28 4.81 -9.64
C ALA A 83 -13.10 3.96 -9.13
N ARG A 84 -11.92 4.57 -8.94
CA ARG A 84 -10.74 3.88 -8.38
C ARG A 84 -11.00 3.42 -6.95
N THR A 85 -11.61 4.26 -6.13
CA THR A 85 -11.98 3.89 -4.74
C THR A 85 -12.98 2.75 -4.73
N TYR A 86 -14.05 2.84 -5.53
CA TYR A 86 -15.01 1.74 -5.73
C TYR A 86 -14.32 0.44 -6.09
N ASN A 87 -13.47 0.44 -7.12
CA ASN A 87 -12.76 -0.73 -7.61
C ASN A 87 -11.81 -1.32 -6.55
N CYS A 88 -11.23 -0.47 -5.69
CA CYS A 88 -10.38 -0.92 -4.61
C CYS A 88 -11.16 -1.71 -3.54
N TYR A 89 -12.39 -1.29 -3.21
CA TYR A 89 -13.27 -2.05 -2.32
C TYR A 89 -13.71 -3.36 -2.96
N LEU A 90 -14.16 -3.32 -4.22
CA LEU A 90 -14.55 -4.52 -4.95
C LEU A 90 -13.40 -5.54 -5.04
N SER A 91 -12.18 -5.07 -5.31
CA SER A 91 -10.99 -5.92 -5.36
C SER A 91 -10.70 -6.58 -3.99
N ALA A 92 -10.82 -5.82 -2.90
CA ALA A 92 -10.64 -6.38 -1.56
C ALA A 92 -11.65 -7.49 -1.25
N LEU A 93 -12.94 -7.26 -1.55
CA LEU A 93 -14.01 -8.24 -1.31
C LEU A 93 -13.85 -9.49 -2.18
N LYS A 94 -13.45 -9.33 -3.45
CA LYS A 94 -13.11 -10.47 -4.33
C LYS A 94 -11.92 -11.27 -3.78
N SER A 95 -10.93 -10.62 -3.18
CA SER A 95 -9.79 -11.30 -2.58
C SER A 95 -10.18 -12.07 -1.33
N VAL A 96 -11.12 -11.55 -0.53
CA VAL A 96 -11.69 -12.29 0.61
C VAL A 96 -12.46 -13.52 0.10
N ALA A 97 -13.33 -13.39 -0.90
CA ALA A 97 -14.04 -14.50 -1.51
C ALA A 97 -13.09 -15.57 -2.08
N LEU A 98 -11.97 -15.15 -2.71
CA LEU A 98 -10.94 -16.07 -3.18
C LEU A 98 -10.31 -16.87 -2.04
N ASN A 99 -10.01 -16.24 -0.91
CA ASN A 99 -9.47 -16.94 0.26
C ASN A 99 -10.51 -17.87 0.91
N ALA A 100 -11.78 -17.46 0.97
CA ALA A 100 -12.86 -18.31 1.44
C ALA A 100 -13.02 -19.58 0.57
N TRP A 101 -12.93 -19.43 -0.74
CA TRP A 101 -12.94 -20.57 -1.67
C TRP A 101 -11.73 -21.48 -1.50
N ARG A 102 -10.51 -20.91 -1.42
CA ARG A 102 -9.27 -21.69 -1.21
C ARG A 102 -9.31 -22.50 0.09
N ASN A 103 -9.94 -21.94 1.11
CA ASN A 103 -10.14 -22.62 2.40
C ASN A 103 -11.39 -23.53 2.41
N LYS A 104 -12.01 -23.83 1.25
CA LYS A 104 -13.20 -24.66 1.11
C LYS A 104 -14.41 -24.20 1.96
N GLN A 105 -14.48 -22.91 2.27
CA GLN A 105 -15.57 -22.30 3.04
C GLN A 105 -16.76 -21.91 2.16
N ILE A 106 -16.51 -21.67 0.87
CA ILE A 106 -17.52 -21.50 -0.17
C ILE A 106 -17.14 -22.36 -1.37
N ASP A 107 -18.12 -22.70 -2.18
CA ASP A 107 -17.90 -23.46 -3.41
C ASP A 107 -17.38 -22.57 -4.57
N LEU A 108 -16.99 -23.20 -5.67
CA LEU A 108 -16.46 -22.51 -6.85
C LEU A 108 -17.53 -21.63 -7.50
N GLU A 109 -18.77 -22.06 -7.55
CA GLU A 109 -19.87 -21.31 -8.17
C GLU A 109 -20.12 -20.00 -7.41
N HIS A 110 -20.18 -20.06 -6.08
CA HIS A 110 -20.32 -18.89 -5.22
C HIS A 110 -19.17 -17.88 -5.46
N PHE A 111 -17.92 -18.37 -5.44
CA PHE A 111 -16.75 -17.54 -5.74
C PHE A 111 -16.85 -16.90 -7.14
N GLN A 112 -17.20 -17.67 -8.18
CA GLN A 112 -17.33 -17.19 -9.55
C GLN A 112 -18.40 -16.09 -9.68
N ARG A 113 -19.52 -16.20 -9.00
CA ARG A 113 -20.55 -15.17 -8.95
C ARG A 113 -20.01 -13.84 -8.36
N ILE A 114 -19.25 -13.88 -7.26
CA ILE A 114 -18.61 -12.67 -6.71
C ILE A 114 -17.52 -12.14 -7.65
N LYS A 115 -16.72 -13.02 -8.23
CA LYS A 115 -15.64 -12.66 -9.16
C LYS A 115 -16.18 -11.96 -10.42
N SER A 116 -17.36 -12.32 -10.90
CA SER A 116 -17.99 -11.76 -12.11
C SER A 116 -18.44 -10.31 -11.95
N LEU A 117 -18.56 -9.78 -10.73
CA LEU A 117 -18.96 -8.39 -10.49
C LEU A 117 -18.02 -7.42 -11.24
N LYS A 118 -18.60 -6.52 -12.03
CA LYS A 118 -17.83 -5.65 -12.93
C LYS A 118 -17.22 -4.45 -12.17
N GLN A 119 -15.99 -4.11 -12.53
CA GLN A 119 -15.35 -2.88 -12.11
C GLN A 119 -15.96 -1.67 -12.85
N ARG A 120 -15.95 -0.50 -12.19
CA ARG A 120 -16.29 0.76 -12.86
C ARG A 120 -15.13 1.21 -13.74
N ARG A 121 -15.44 1.69 -14.94
CA ARG A 121 -14.45 2.29 -15.82
C ARG A 121 -13.91 3.59 -15.22
N VAL A 122 -12.61 3.82 -15.34
CA VAL A 122 -11.95 5.04 -14.86
C VAL A 122 -11.72 5.95 -16.06
N PHE A 123 -12.53 6.99 -16.18
CA PHE A 123 -12.45 7.94 -17.32
C PHE A 123 -11.74 9.25 -16.97
N ARG A 124 -11.49 9.50 -15.68
CA ARG A 124 -10.89 10.78 -15.26
C ARG A 124 -9.38 10.72 -15.36
N ALA A 125 -8.80 11.73 -16.02
CA ALA A 125 -7.38 12.02 -15.92
C ALA A 125 -7.00 12.24 -14.44
N PRO A 126 -5.74 11.97 -14.04
CA PRO A 126 -5.26 12.32 -12.71
C PRO A 126 -5.53 13.79 -12.42
N SER A 127 -6.04 14.10 -11.23
CA SER A 127 -6.35 15.48 -10.81
C SER A 127 -5.11 16.33 -10.51
N GLY A 128 -3.93 15.72 -10.52
CA GLY A 128 -2.65 16.43 -10.33
C GLY A 128 -2.27 17.21 -11.58
N ARG A 129 -1.75 18.42 -11.39
CA ARG A 129 -1.10 19.21 -12.43
C ARG A 129 0.41 19.30 -12.17
N ALA A 130 1.17 19.57 -13.21
CA ALA A 130 2.57 19.92 -13.05
C ALA A 130 2.71 21.28 -12.35
N ILE A 131 3.71 21.40 -11.50
CA ILE A 131 4.11 22.69 -10.90
C ILE A 131 4.98 23.40 -11.93
N SER A 132 4.73 24.71 -12.18
CA SER A 132 5.55 25.50 -13.10
C SER A 132 6.94 25.78 -12.52
N ILE A 133 7.86 26.23 -13.37
CA ILE A 133 9.21 26.61 -12.95
C ILE A 133 9.14 27.81 -11.97
N GLU A 134 8.28 28.77 -12.25
CA GLU A 134 8.07 29.98 -11.44
C GLU A 134 7.48 29.62 -10.07
N GLU A 135 6.49 28.73 -10.03
CA GLU A 135 5.93 28.23 -8.78
C GLU A 135 6.98 27.48 -7.95
N SER A 136 7.80 26.66 -8.62
CA SER A 136 8.90 25.94 -7.96
C SER A 136 9.93 26.89 -7.38
N ALA A 137 10.32 27.93 -8.12
CA ALA A 137 11.23 28.97 -7.66
C ALA A 137 10.66 29.75 -6.47
N SER A 138 9.38 30.13 -6.54
CA SER A 138 8.67 30.82 -5.46
C SER A 138 8.62 29.99 -4.18
N LEU A 139 8.32 28.69 -4.29
CA LEU A 139 8.34 27.75 -3.15
C LEU A 139 9.73 27.66 -2.52
N ILE A 140 10.77 27.55 -3.32
CA ILE A 140 12.15 27.47 -2.83
C ILE A 140 12.53 28.78 -2.11
N LYS A 141 12.19 29.94 -2.69
CA LYS A 141 12.44 31.27 -2.10
C LYS A 141 11.75 31.42 -0.74
N SER A 142 10.54 30.89 -0.57
CA SER A 142 9.84 30.92 0.72
C SER A 142 10.55 30.15 1.84
N LEU A 143 11.51 29.27 1.49
CA LEU A 143 12.29 28.43 2.41
C LEU A 143 13.71 28.99 2.67
N GLU A 144 14.01 30.24 2.30
CA GLU A 144 15.35 30.82 2.49
C GLU A 144 15.65 31.29 3.92
N LYS A 145 14.64 31.36 4.79
CA LYS A 145 14.84 31.71 6.21
C LYS A 145 15.79 30.70 6.88
N LYS A 146 16.76 31.20 7.66
CA LYS A 146 17.76 30.39 8.37
C LYS A 146 17.16 29.78 9.64
N SER A 147 16.42 28.68 9.53
CA SER A 147 16.01 27.84 10.65
C SER A 147 16.21 26.37 10.29
N LEU A 148 16.48 25.52 11.28
CA LEU A 148 16.62 24.07 11.06
C LEU A 148 15.42 23.49 10.28
N ARG A 149 14.20 23.99 10.55
CA ARG A 149 13.00 23.55 9.84
C ARG A 149 13.04 23.90 8.37
N THR A 150 13.47 25.12 8.02
CA THR A 150 13.53 25.58 6.62
C THR A 150 14.68 24.90 5.87
N VAL A 151 15.84 24.70 6.48
CA VAL A 151 16.95 23.94 5.88
C VAL A 151 16.52 22.51 5.56
N ARG A 152 15.87 21.82 6.52
CA ARG A 152 15.30 20.49 6.29
C ARG A 152 14.27 20.49 5.16
N ASN A 153 13.33 21.43 5.18
CA ASN A 153 12.28 21.49 4.16
C ASN A 153 12.85 21.77 2.78
N ARG A 154 13.88 22.61 2.66
CA ARG A 154 14.64 22.80 1.40
C ARG A 154 15.23 21.47 0.93
N GLY A 155 15.89 20.71 1.80
CA GLY A 155 16.41 19.38 1.47
C GLY A 155 15.32 18.46 0.90
N ILE A 156 14.16 18.41 1.55
CA ILE A 156 13.00 17.63 1.09
C ILE A 156 12.55 18.07 -0.31
N PHE A 157 12.35 19.37 -0.52
CA PHE A 157 11.91 19.91 -1.81
C PHE A 157 12.91 19.63 -2.93
N TYR A 158 14.20 19.87 -2.68
CA TYR A 158 15.23 19.62 -3.66
C TYR A 158 15.36 18.14 -4.03
N LEU A 159 15.21 17.23 -3.07
CA LEU A 159 15.19 15.79 -3.34
C LEU A 159 13.95 15.38 -4.16
N MET A 160 12.79 15.94 -3.86
CA MET A 160 11.57 15.63 -4.60
C MET A 160 11.55 16.23 -6.01
N LEU A 161 11.91 17.50 -6.16
CA LEU A 161 11.90 18.19 -7.45
C LEU A 161 13.13 17.85 -8.32
N GLY A 162 14.33 17.86 -7.74
CA GLY A 162 15.58 17.68 -8.47
C GLY A 162 15.94 16.21 -8.74
N CYS A 163 15.48 15.29 -7.90
CA CYS A 163 15.77 13.85 -8.04
C CYS A 163 14.54 12.99 -8.29
N GLY A 164 13.34 13.56 -8.34
CA GLY A 164 12.10 12.85 -8.59
C GLY A 164 11.75 11.83 -7.49
N LEU A 165 12.22 12.04 -6.26
CA LEU A 165 11.92 11.12 -5.16
C LEU A 165 10.47 11.23 -4.70
N ARG A 166 9.87 10.08 -4.40
CA ARG A 166 8.56 10.03 -3.76
C ARG A 166 8.67 10.46 -2.29
N ARG A 167 7.60 11.01 -1.74
CA ARG A 167 7.54 11.42 -0.32
C ARG A 167 8.04 10.32 0.63
N ALA A 168 7.60 9.07 0.45
CA ALA A 168 8.03 7.95 1.28
C ALA A 168 9.53 7.67 1.16
N GLU A 169 10.08 7.73 -0.06
CA GLU A 169 11.50 7.51 -0.32
C GLU A 169 12.37 8.58 0.36
N VAL A 170 11.92 9.85 0.38
CA VAL A 170 12.60 10.92 1.11
C VAL A 170 12.55 10.70 2.62
N CYS A 171 11.39 10.27 3.16
CA CYS A 171 11.24 10.01 4.60
C CYS A 171 12.07 8.81 5.08
N GLU A 172 12.33 7.84 4.22
CA GLU A 172 13.07 6.61 4.54
C GLU A 172 14.58 6.74 4.24
N LEU A 173 14.99 7.80 3.56
CA LEU A 173 16.39 8.03 3.17
C LEU A 173 17.25 8.23 4.43
N LYS A 174 18.27 7.37 4.59
CA LYS A 174 19.24 7.44 5.70
C LYS A 174 20.54 8.06 5.23
N VAL A 175 21.21 8.80 6.12
CA VAL A 175 22.51 9.45 5.83
C VAL A 175 23.52 8.44 5.25
N LYS A 176 23.58 7.22 5.79
CA LYS A 176 24.48 6.15 5.32
C LYS A 176 24.25 5.72 3.87
N GLN A 177 23.11 6.04 3.28
CA GLN A 177 22.77 5.74 1.89
C GLN A 177 23.21 6.84 0.92
N VAL A 178 23.60 8.00 1.47
CA VAL A 178 24.02 9.19 0.72
C VAL A 178 25.53 9.24 0.60
N SER A 179 26.04 9.27 -0.61
CA SER A 179 27.47 9.50 -0.91
C SER A 179 27.65 10.90 -1.50
N LEU A 180 28.11 11.83 -0.69
CA LEU A 180 28.43 13.19 -1.17
C LEU A 180 29.60 13.16 -2.16
N LYS A 181 30.58 12.26 -1.97
CA LYS A 181 31.74 12.06 -2.86
C LYS A 181 31.27 11.61 -4.25
N ASN A 182 30.40 10.62 -4.32
CA ASN A 182 29.89 10.07 -5.58
C ASN A 182 28.64 10.81 -6.09
N LYS A 183 28.20 11.85 -5.39
CA LYS A 183 27.00 12.65 -5.70
C LYS A 183 25.78 11.75 -5.94
N SER A 184 25.59 10.71 -5.14
CA SER A 184 24.55 9.68 -5.36
C SER A 184 23.97 9.16 -4.07
N ALA A 185 22.80 8.52 -4.17
CA ALA A 185 22.22 7.73 -3.09
C ALA A 185 21.56 6.46 -3.63
N LYS A 186 21.57 5.41 -2.78
CA LYS A 186 20.83 4.18 -3.01
C LYS A 186 19.43 4.29 -2.39
N ILE A 187 18.41 4.12 -3.21
CA ILE A 187 17.00 4.26 -2.81
C ILE A 187 16.30 2.93 -2.99
N ILE A 188 15.56 2.51 -1.97
CA ILE A 188 14.68 1.36 -2.03
C ILE A 188 13.27 1.86 -2.32
N GLY A 189 12.73 1.53 -3.48
CA GLY A 189 11.41 1.94 -3.92
C GLY A 189 10.32 0.90 -3.65
N LYS A 190 9.13 1.16 -4.18
CA LYS A 190 7.98 0.25 -4.07
C LYS A 190 8.32 -1.15 -4.59
N GLY A 191 7.99 -2.18 -3.79
CA GLY A 191 8.28 -3.58 -4.12
C GLY A 191 9.73 -3.97 -3.84
N ASN A 192 10.41 -3.28 -2.92
CA ASN A 192 11.79 -3.53 -2.50
C ASN A 192 12.80 -3.42 -3.66
N LYS A 193 12.49 -2.61 -4.69
CA LYS A 193 13.37 -2.39 -5.82
C LYS A 193 14.41 -1.33 -5.48
N GLU A 194 15.67 -1.70 -5.47
CA GLU A 194 16.79 -0.78 -5.29
C GLU A 194 17.10 -0.05 -6.59
N ARG A 195 17.40 1.25 -6.50
CA ARG A 195 17.96 2.05 -7.58
C ARG A 195 18.94 3.08 -7.03
N THR A 196 19.94 3.42 -7.83
CA THR A 196 20.83 4.55 -7.56
C THR A 196 20.26 5.82 -8.21
N ILE A 197 20.26 6.91 -7.45
CA ILE A 197 19.97 8.24 -7.96
C ILE A 197 21.23 9.10 -7.89
N TYR A 198 21.34 10.06 -8.79
CA TYR A 198 22.44 11.03 -8.81
C TYR A 198 21.93 12.41 -8.45
N PHE A 199 22.72 13.14 -7.66
CA PHE A 199 22.37 14.48 -7.21
C PHE A 199 22.87 15.54 -8.18
N PRO A 200 21.97 16.34 -8.78
CA PRO A 200 22.37 17.60 -9.43
C PRO A 200 23.05 18.54 -8.43
N GLN A 201 23.91 19.43 -8.91
CA GLN A 201 24.72 20.30 -8.06
C GLN A 201 23.88 21.13 -7.04
N PRO A 202 22.69 21.68 -7.41
CA PRO A 202 21.85 22.40 -6.46
C PRO A 202 21.35 21.52 -5.31
N VAL A 203 20.98 20.24 -5.58
CA VAL A 203 20.58 19.27 -4.56
C VAL A 203 21.74 18.97 -3.63
N LEU A 204 22.94 18.76 -4.19
CA LEU A 204 24.13 18.45 -3.42
C LEU A 204 24.49 19.59 -2.44
N ASN A 205 24.39 20.84 -2.87
CA ASN A 205 24.67 22.02 -2.03
C ASN A 205 23.72 22.08 -0.83
N VAL A 206 22.42 21.83 -1.06
CA VAL A 206 21.43 21.84 0.02
C VAL A 206 21.60 20.65 0.97
N LEU A 207 21.98 19.48 0.44
CA LEU A 207 22.26 18.31 1.29
C LEU A 207 23.49 18.51 2.17
N LYS A 208 24.56 19.12 1.66
CA LYS A 208 25.73 19.50 2.47
C LYS A 208 25.32 20.41 3.63
N SER A 209 24.60 21.49 3.32
CA SER A 209 24.12 22.45 4.32
C SER A 209 23.15 21.86 5.38
N TRP A 210 22.53 20.70 5.08
CA TRP A 210 21.68 19.96 6.02
C TRP A 210 22.47 19.00 6.90
N LEU A 211 23.57 18.45 6.39
CA LEU A 211 24.39 17.44 7.09
C LEU A 211 25.50 18.04 7.96
N GLU A 212 25.83 19.32 7.75
CA GLU A 212 26.67 20.17 8.60
C GLU A 212 25.87 20.72 9.80
#